data_773e3095345f8670a6c19066a5a51bc2
#
_entry.id   773e3095345f8670a6c19066a5a51bc2
#
_cell.length_a   1.000
_cell.length_b   1.000
_cell.length_c   1.000
_cell.angle_alpha   90.00
_cell.angle_beta   90.00
_cell.angle_gamma   90.00
#
_symmetry.space_group_name_H-M   'P 1'
#
loop_
_entity.id
_entity.type
_entity.pdbx_description
1 polymer ?
#
loop_
_entity_poly.entity_id
_entity_poly.type
_entity_poly.pdbx_seq_one_letter_code
_entity_poly.pdbx_strand_id
1 'polypeptide(L)'
;VFNTNTKTNEFSINGIIPSFYFSNNQVEVLYNIINQYLNEGFSLDDITILTLLTEDESCLKNVSHINKYLILNEKSNNTIFFTTSKKFKGLESNAIIVVDFNADCYDDYEYQKNFYVAISRARQRLSIICNNLDDLNLLATKIDGNLDSNIKVARKFKVKIEE
;
A
#
# COMPACT_ATOMS: atom_id res chain seq x y z
N VAL A 1 0.58 -17.53 -1.68
CA VAL A 1 1.93 -17.09 -2.09
C VAL A 1 2.08 -17.44 -3.55
N PHE A 2 2.20 -16.43 -4.42
CA PHE A 2 2.51 -16.66 -5.82
C PHE A 2 3.95 -17.15 -5.90
N ASN A 3 4.12 -18.46 -6.07
CA ASN A 3 5.43 -19.04 -6.31
C ASN A 3 5.84 -18.73 -7.76
N THR A 4 6.32 -17.52 -7.99
CA THR A 4 6.82 -17.11 -9.29
C THR A 4 8.32 -17.35 -9.32
N ASN A 5 8.80 -18.19 -10.24
CA ASN A 5 10.22 -18.31 -10.57
C ASN A 5 10.77 -17.06 -11.30
N THR A 6 10.13 -15.92 -11.14
CA THR A 6 10.57 -14.65 -11.72
C THR A 6 11.83 -14.17 -11.01
N LYS A 7 12.93 -14.11 -11.72
CA LYS A 7 14.17 -13.50 -11.24
C LYS A 7 14.20 -12.05 -11.71
N THR A 8 14.61 -11.15 -10.81
CA THR A 8 14.96 -9.78 -11.21
C THR A 8 16.14 -9.82 -12.15
N ASN A 9 16.14 -8.93 -13.17
CA ASN A 9 17.31 -8.74 -14.02
C ASN A 9 18.49 -8.29 -13.16
N GLU A 10 19.67 -8.86 -13.36
CA GLU A 10 20.93 -8.50 -12.63
C GLU A 10 21.28 -7.01 -12.74
N PHE A 11 20.77 -6.30 -13.75
CA PHE A 11 20.95 -4.87 -13.94
C PHE A 11 19.82 -4.02 -13.30
N SER A 12 18.82 -4.64 -12.64
CA SER A 12 17.78 -3.86 -11.98
C SER A 12 18.32 -3.27 -10.67
N ILE A 13 18.12 -1.96 -10.52
CA ILE A 13 18.37 -1.25 -9.26
C ILE A 13 17.45 -1.86 -8.20
N ASN A 14 17.99 -2.23 -7.05
CA ASN A 14 17.18 -2.68 -5.93
C ASN A 14 16.19 -1.59 -5.55
N GLY A 15 14.91 -1.90 -5.60
CA GLY A 15 13.86 -1.00 -5.17
C GLY A 15 13.95 -0.68 -3.67
N ILE A 16 13.33 0.42 -3.27
CA ILE A 16 13.23 0.77 -1.85
C ILE A 16 12.26 -0.21 -1.19
N ILE A 17 12.61 -0.65 0.01
CA ILE A 17 11.81 -1.58 0.79
C ILE A 17 10.43 -0.97 1.05
N PRO A 18 9.32 -1.70 0.78
CA PRO A 18 7.97 -1.25 1.11
C PRO A 18 7.84 -0.94 2.61
N SER A 19 7.07 0.10 2.94
CA SER A 19 6.77 0.47 4.31
C SER A 19 5.37 -0.02 4.70
N PHE A 20 5.24 -0.58 5.89
CA PHE A 20 3.96 -0.92 6.50
C PHE A 20 3.68 0.03 7.65
N TYR A 21 2.45 0.53 7.69
CA TYR A 21 1.94 1.42 8.73
C TYR A 21 0.72 0.78 9.37
N PHE A 22 0.59 0.93 10.67
CA PHE A 22 -0.51 0.33 11.45
C PHE A 22 -1.23 1.42 12.20
N SER A 23 -2.48 1.67 11.87
CA SER A 23 -3.28 2.69 12.55
C SER A 23 -4.76 2.50 12.32
N ASN A 24 -5.55 2.73 13.37
CA ASN A 24 -7.00 2.86 13.25
C ASN A 24 -7.42 4.19 12.59
N ASN A 25 -6.50 5.16 12.48
CA ASN A 25 -6.72 6.44 11.80
C ASN A 25 -5.89 6.52 10.52
N GLN A 26 -6.35 5.83 9.48
CA GLN A 26 -5.64 5.76 8.21
C GLN A 26 -5.47 7.14 7.53
N VAL A 27 -6.40 8.07 7.73
CA VAL A 27 -6.35 9.40 7.11
C VAL A 27 -5.17 10.23 7.66
N GLU A 28 -4.90 10.14 8.96
CA GLU A 28 -3.75 10.81 9.57
C GLU A 28 -2.43 10.22 9.07
N VAL A 29 -2.34 8.90 9.02
CA VAL A 29 -1.16 8.21 8.48
C VAL A 29 -0.94 8.57 7.02
N LEU A 30 -1.99 8.61 6.21
CA LEU A 30 -1.91 9.05 4.81
C LEU A 30 -1.30 10.45 4.69
N TYR A 31 -1.73 11.40 5.52
CA TYR A 31 -1.16 12.75 5.51
C TYR A 31 0.34 12.74 5.76
N ASN A 32 0.80 11.95 6.72
CA ASN A 32 2.23 11.83 7.05
C ASN A 32 3.02 11.20 5.90
N ILE A 33 2.51 10.13 5.28
CA ILE A 33 3.14 9.46 4.13
C ILE A 33 3.22 10.41 2.93
N ILE A 34 2.14 11.14 2.64
CA ILE A 34 2.12 12.11 1.53
C ILE A 34 3.20 13.18 1.76
N ASN A 35 3.28 13.76 2.97
CA ASN A 35 4.33 14.74 3.28
C ASN A 35 5.74 14.14 3.16
N GLN A 36 5.93 12.91 3.59
CA GLN A 36 7.20 12.22 3.41
C GLN A 36 7.56 12.10 1.92
N TYR A 37 6.65 11.66 1.08
CA TYR A 37 6.89 11.51 -0.36
C TYR A 37 7.19 12.85 -1.04
N LEU A 38 6.46 13.91 -0.68
CA LEU A 38 6.74 15.26 -1.18
C LEU A 38 8.13 15.75 -0.77
N ASN A 39 8.56 15.47 0.47
CA ASN A 39 9.92 15.79 0.94
C ASN A 39 11.00 14.96 0.24
N GLU A 40 10.67 13.77 -0.26
CA GLU A 40 11.55 12.94 -1.07
C GLU A 40 11.61 13.38 -2.54
N GLY A 41 10.84 14.40 -2.93
CA GLY A 41 10.85 15.01 -4.26
C GLY A 41 9.76 14.52 -5.21
N PHE A 42 8.80 13.72 -4.75
CA PHE A 42 7.61 13.38 -5.54
C PHE A 42 6.67 14.59 -5.63
N SER A 43 5.95 14.70 -6.74
CA SER A 43 4.82 15.61 -6.89
C SER A 43 3.52 14.93 -6.45
N LEU A 44 2.44 15.69 -6.28
CA LEU A 44 1.12 15.10 -5.98
C LEU A 44 0.65 14.17 -7.11
N ASP A 45 0.97 14.49 -8.35
CA ASP A 45 0.62 13.71 -9.54
C ASP A 45 1.35 12.35 -9.59
N ASP A 46 2.47 12.21 -8.88
CA ASP A 46 3.23 10.97 -8.77
C ASP A 46 2.61 9.99 -7.77
N ILE A 47 1.70 10.48 -6.91
CA ILE A 47 1.14 9.70 -5.81
C ILE A 47 -0.24 9.18 -6.21
N THR A 48 -0.42 7.88 -6.05
CA THR A 48 -1.73 7.23 -6.22
C THR A 48 -2.09 6.48 -4.95
N ILE A 49 -3.33 6.67 -4.47
CA ILE A 49 -3.89 5.91 -3.37
C ILE A 49 -4.79 4.82 -3.95
N LEU A 50 -4.57 3.57 -3.55
CA LEU A 50 -5.35 2.42 -3.96
C LEU A 50 -6.06 1.80 -2.77
N THR A 51 -7.37 1.63 -2.86
CA THR A 51 -8.12 0.82 -1.91
C THR A 51 -8.25 -0.62 -2.40
N LEU A 52 -8.26 -1.57 -1.48
CA LEU A 52 -8.54 -2.98 -1.72
C LEU A 52 -10.04 -3.31 -1.67
N LEU A 53 -10.84 -2.36 -1.17
CA LEU A 53 -12.29 -2.42 -1.08
C LEU A 53 -12.95 -1.72 -2.27
N THR A 54 -14.26 -1.58 -2.23
CA THR A 54 -14.97 -0.65 -3.12
C THR A 54 -14.79 0.79 -2.60
N GLU A 55 -15.00 1.78 -3.47
CA GLU A 55 -14.88 3.20 -3.06
C GLU A 55 -15.85 3.56 -1.93
N ASP A 56 -17.04 2.92 -1.93
CA ASP A 56 -18.08 3.14 -0.91
C ASP A 56 -17.77 2.46 0.44
N GLU A 57 -16.89 1.51 0.48
CA GLU A 57 -16.48 0.79 1.69
C GLU A 57 -15.11 1.25 2.22
N SER A 58 -14.39 2.04 1.45
CA SER A 58 -13.07 2.53 1.81
C SER A 58 -13.11 3.52 2.99
N CYS A 59 -12.03 3.57 3.75
CA CYS A 59 -11.79 4.62 4.75
C CYS A 59 -11.79 6.04 4.13
N LEU A 60 -11.64 6.14 2.81
CA LEU A 60 -11.68 7.39 2.05
C LEU A 60 -13.04 7.69 1.42
N LYS A 61 -14.07 6.94 1.76
CA LYS A 61 -15.43 7.25 1.31
C LYS A 61 -15.80 8.70 1.64
N ASN A 62 -16.23 9.45 0.62
CA ASN A 62 -16.58 10.87 0.73
C ASN A 62 -15.44 11.80 1.22
N VAL A 63 -14.20 11.34 1.23
CA VAL A 63 -13.04 12.18 1.55
C VAL A 63 -12.52 12.80 0.26
N SER A 64 -12.69 14.11 0.11
CA SER A 64 -12.17 14.87 -1.02
C SER A 64 -10.81 15.52 -0.75
N HIS A 65 -10.42 15.60 0.52
CA HIS A 65 -9.14 16.20 0.92
C HIS A 65 -8.50 15.42 2.07
N ILE A 66 -7.20 15.27 2.02
CA ILE A 66 -6.36 14.90 3.17
C ILE A 66 -5.61 16.16 3.57
N ASN A 67 -6.11 16.83 4.62
CA ASN A 67 -5.68 18.16 5.01
C ASN A 67 -5.78 19.12 3.80
N LYS A 68 -4.67 19.68 3.32
CA LYS A 68 -4.62 20.62 2.19
C LYS A 68 -4.54 19.93 0.81
N TYR A 69 -4.41 18.63 0.75
CA TYR A 69 -4.22 17.89 -0.50
C TYR A 69 -5.55 17.39 -1.05
N LEU A 70 -5.87 17.81 -2.28
CA LEU A 70 -7.07 17.38 -3.00
C LEU A 70 -6.88 15.95 -3.52
N ILE A 71 -7.91 15.13 -3.31
CA ILE A 71 -7.98 13.75 -3.80
C ILE A 71 -9.13 13.66 -4.79
N LEU A 72 -8.86 13.05 -5.95
CA LEU A 72 -9.85 12.86 -7.00
C LEU A 72 -9.88 11.42 -7.49
N ASN A 73 -11.04 10.97 -7.96
CA ASN A 73 -11.23 9.66 -8.58
C ASN A 73 -10.84 9.65 -10.07
N GLU A 74 -10.28 10.73 -10.56
CA GLU A 74 -9.73 10.89 -11.90
C GLU A 74 -8.37 11.58 -11.82
N LYS A 75 -7.50 11.31 -12.79
CA LYS A 75 -6.19 11.97 -12.86
C LYS A 75 -6.35 13.43 -13.25
N SER A 76 -5.79 14.32 -12.44
CA SER A 76 -5.79 15.76 -12.66
C SER A 76 -4.48 16.35 -12.14
N ASN A 77 -4.08 17.51 -12.68
CA ASN A 77 -2.83 18.15 -12.29
C ASN A 77 -2.88 18.64 -10.83
N ASN A 78 -1.77 18.45 -10.14
CA ASN A 78 -1.59 18.86 -8.75
C ASN A 78 -2.61 18.26 -7.77
N THR A 79 -3.02 17.02 -8.04
CA THR A 79 -3.96 16.26 -7.21
C THR A 79 -3.48 14.84 -7.00
N ILE A 80 -3.94 14.20 -5.94
CA ILE A 80 -3.68 12.79 -5.67
C ILE A 80 -4.79 11.96 -6.31
N PHE A 81 -4.42 11.00 -7.12
CA PHE A 81 -5.38 10.07 -7.71
C PHE A 81 -5.76 8.98 -6.72
N PHE A 82 -7.06 8.82 -6.46
CA PHE A 82 -7.61 7.74 -5.64
C PHE A 82 -8.51 6.84 -6.47
N THR A 83 -8.31 5.53 -6.36
CA THR A 83 -9.17 4.55 -7.04
C THR A 83 -9.05 3.17 -6.41
N THR A 84 -9.82 2.20 -6.89
CA THR A 84 -9.70 0.81 -6.46
C THR A 84 -8.56 0.10 -7.20
N SER A 85 -7.95 -0.89 -6.57
CA SER A 85 -6.93 -1.73 -7.20
C SER A 85 -7.43 -2.40 -8.50
N LYS A 86 -8.72 -2.74 -8.57
CA LYS A 86 -9.35 -3.33 -9.75
C LYS A 86 -9.37 -2.35 -10.94
N LYS A 87 -9.77 -1.10 -10.72
CA LYS A 87 -9.78 -0.06 -11.75
C LYS A 87 -8.37 0.34 -12.20
N PHE A 88 -7.39 0.20 -11.32
CA PHE A 88 -5.99 0.55 -11.60
C PHE A 88 -5.22 -0.52 -12.40
N LYS A 89 -5.87 -1.64 -12.73
CA LYS A 89 -5.24 -2.71 -13.51
C LYS A 89 -4.73 -2.19 -14.86
N GLY A 90 -3.44 -2.42 -15.14
CA GLY A 90 -2.78 -1.96 -16.37
C GLY A 90 -2.16 -0.56 -16.30
N LEU A 91 -2.40 0.17 -15.20
CA LEU A 91 -1.75 1.44 -14.92
C LEU A 91 -0.56 1.25 -13.97
N GLU A 92 0.28 2.28 -13.85
CA GLU A 92 1.41 2.35 -12.92
C GLU A 92 1.52 3.76 -12.35
N SER A 93 2.17 3.88 -11.19
CA SER A 93 2.45 5.16 -10.53
C SER A 93 3.84 5.14 -9.89
N ASN A 94 4.49 6.30 -9.78
CA ASN A 94 5.79 6.41 -9.15
C ASN A 94 5.73 6.06 -7.67
N ALA A 95 4.69 6.52 -6.98
CA ALA A 95 4.44 6.23 -5.58
C ALA A 95 3.01 5.71 -5.37
N ILE A 96 2.86 4.59 -4.70
CA ILE A 96 1.56 3.99 -4.36
C ILE A 96 1.42 3.88 -2.85
N ILE A 97 0.25 4.27 -2.37
CA ILE A 97 -0.19 4.06 -0.99
C ILE A 97 -1.42 3.16 -1.04
N VAL A 98 -1.31 1.96 -0.46
CA VAL A 98 -2.44 1.03 -0.35
C VAL A 98 -3.13 1.25 0.99
N VAL A 99 -4.43 1.47 0.96
CA VAL A 99 -5.28 1.61 2.15
C VAL A 99 -6.23 0.43 2.30
N ASP A 100 -6.88 0.34 3.44
CA ASP A 100 -7.89 -0.69 3.73
C ASP A 100 -7.35 -2.12 3.68
N PHE A 101 -6.04 -2.31 3.97
CA PHE A 101 -5.50 -3.65 4.08
C PHE A 101 -6.05 -4.33 5.33
N ASN A 102 -6.60 -5.54 5.13
CA ASN A 102 -7.11 -6.40 6.20
C ASN A 102 -6.56 -7.82 6.01
N ALA A 103 -5.79 -8.28 6.98
CA ALA A 103 -5.19 -9.60 6.94
C ALA A 103 -6.20 -10.74 7.08
N ASP A 104 -7.35 -10.52 7.71
CA ASP A 104 -8.43 -11.52 7.81
C ASP A 104 -8.96 -11.93 6.43
N CYS A 105 -9.01 -10.97 5.50
CA CYS A 105 -9.48 -11.21 4.14
C CYS A 105 -8.39 -11.84 3.24
N TYR A 106 -7.17 -12.03 3.73
CA TYR A 106 -6.04 -12.45 2.88
C TYR A 106 -6.19 -13.86 2.32
N ASP A 107 -7.01 -14.73 2.92
CA ASP A 107 -7.27 -16.08 2.40
C ASP A 107 -8.25 -16.07 1.21
N ASP A 108 -8.97 -14.98 0.98
CA ASP A 108 -9.80 -14.81 -0.20
C ASP A 108 -8.94 -14.59 -1.46
N TYR A 109 -9.17 -15.43 -2.47
CA TYR A 109 -8.37 -15.41 -3.71
C TYR A 109 -8.50 -14.09 -4.49
N GLU A 110 -9.70 -13.51 -4.55
CA GLU A 110 -9.91 -12.24 -5.24
C GLU A 110 -9.26 -11.07 -4.48
N TYR A 111 -9.28 -11.13 -3.15
CA TYR A 111 -8.57 -10.16 -2.32
C TYR A 111 -7.05 -10.23 -2.53
N GLN A 112 -6.47 -11.43 -2.55
CA GLN A 112 -5.05 -11.64 -2.85
C GLN A 112 -4.68 -11.08 -4.24
N LYS A 113 -5.52 -11.31 -5.25
CA LYS A 113 -5.30 -10.76 -6.60
C LYS A 113 -5.32 -9.24 -6.61
N ASN A 114 -6.28 -8.64 -5.93
CA ASN A 114 -6.39 -7.19 -5.83
C ASN A 114 -5.18 -6.59 -5.10
N PHE A 115 -4.75 -7.21 -4.02
CA PHE A 115 -3.54 -6.82 -3.29
C PHE A 115 -2.31 -6.94 -4.18
N TYR A 116 -2.13 -8.06 -4.88
CA TYR A 116 -1.02 -8.23 -5.81
C TYR A 116 -1.02 -7.16 -6.92
N VAL A 117 -2.18 -6.84 -7.50
CA VAL A 117 -2.30 -5.76 -8.48
C VAL A 117 -1.83 -4.45 -7.85
N ALA A 118 -2.33 -4.09 -6.67
CA ALA A 118 -1.97 -2.84 -6.01
C ALA A 118 -0.45 -2.70 -5.78
N ILE A 119 0.18 -3.71 -5.17
CA ILE A 119 1.60 -3.65 -4.82
C ILE A 119 2.55 -3.74 -6.02
N SER A 120 2.11 -4.39 -7.11
CA SER A 120 2.93 -4.56 -8.32
C SER A 120 2.95 -3.35 -9.26
N ARG A 121 2.19 -2.30 -8.95
CA ARG A 121 2.05 -1.10 -9.79
C ARG A 121 2.91 0.08 -9.33
N ALA A 122 3.59 -0.04 -8.21
CA ALA A 122 4.51 0.97 -7.72
C ALA A 122 5.87 0.87 -8.43
N ARG A 123 6.32 1.98 -9.00
CA ARG A 123 7.62 2.05 -9.69
C ARG A 123 8.78 2.33 -8.74
N GLN A 124 8.56 3.17 -7.71
CA GLN A 124 9.63 3.66 -6.84
C GLN A 124 9.31 3.53 -5.35
N ARG A 125 8.07 3.85 -4.96
CA ARG A 125 7.64 3.86 -3.56
C ARG A 125 6.35 3.09 -3.37
N LEU A 126 6.33 2.28 -2.31
CA LEU A 126 5.14 1.54 -1.88
C LEU A 126 4.98 1.66 -0.38
N SER A 127 3.82 2.14 0.05
CA SER A 127 3.38 2.13 1.44
C SER A 127 2.07 1.38 1.56
N ILE A 128 1.89 0.62 2.63
CA ILE A 128 0.69 -0.16 2.91
C ILE A 128 0.21 0.23 4.30
N ILE A 129 -1.04 0.65 4.42
CA ILE A 129 -1.66 0.99 5.70
C ILE A 129 -2.59 -0.15 6.10
N CYS A 130 -2.30 -0.74 7.24
CA CYS A 130 -3.08 -1.80 7.88
C CYS A 130 -3.94 -1.21 9.00
N ASN A 131 -5.10 -1.80 9.22
CA ASN A 131 -6.05 -1.32 10.23
C ASN A 131 -5.51 -1.44 11.67
N ASN A 132 -4.67 -2.43 11.92
CA ASN A 132 -4.09 -2.65 13.24
C ASN A 132 -2.78 -3.47 13.16
N LEU A 133 -2.06 -3.53 14.26
CA LEU A 133 -0.80 -4.28 14.34
C LEU A 133 -0.99 -5.80 14.24
N ASP A 134 -2.16 -6.31 14.63
CA ASP A 134 -2.45 -7.73 14.56
C ASP A 134 -2.55 -8.22 13.11
N ASP A 135 -2.90 -7.36 12.17
CA ASP A 135 -2.89 -7.68 10.74
C ASP A 135 -1.52 -8.16 10.26
N LEU A 136 -0.43 -7.54 10.73
CA LEU A 136 0.91 -7.99 10.36
C LEU A 136 1.22 -9.38 10.94
N ASN A 137 0.88 -9.61 12.20
CA ASN A 137 1.10 -10.90 12.86
C ASN A 137 0.28 -12.00 12.20
N LEU A 138 -0.97 -11.70 11.86
CA LEU A 138 -1.86 -12.63 11.19
C LEU A 138 -1.34 -12.97 9.78
N LEU A 139 -0.96 -11.96 9.00
CA LEU A 139 -0.37 -12.15 7.68
C LEU A 139 0.92 -12.98 7.76
N ALA A 140 1.78 -12.66 8.72
CA ALA A 140 3.01 -13.40 8.94
C ALA A 140 2.78 -14.88 9.27
N THR A 141 1.82 -15.15 10.14
CA THR A 141 1.43 -16.52 10.51
C THR A 141 0.88 -17.30 9.31
N LYS A 142 0.12 -16.64 8.43
CA LYS A 142 -0.42 -17.25 7.20
C LYS A 142 0.67 -17.56 6.17
N ILE A 143 1.74 -16.77 6.12
CA ILE A 143 2.84 -16.96 5.16
C ILE A 143 3.92 -17.91 5.72
N ASP A 144 4.25 -17.76 7.00
CA ASP A 144 5.25 -18.58 7.70
C ASP A 144 4.89 -18.68 9.18
N GLY A 145 4.28 -19.78 9.60
CA GLY A 145 3.81 -20.02 10.98
C GLY A 145 4.88 -19.97 12.08
N ASN A 146 6.16 -19.82 11.72
CA ASN A 146 7.25 -19.65 12.67
C ASN A 146 7.54 -18.19 13.03
N LEU A 147 6.80 -17.25 12.44
CA LEU A 147 6.97 -15.83 12.69
C LEU A 147 6.02 -15.39 13.83
N ASP A 148 6.53 -15.37 15.04
CA ASP A 148 5.77 -15.15 16.28
C ASP A 148 5.96 -13.75 16.88
N SER A 149 6.66 -12.84 16.19
CA SER A 149 6.87 -11.47 16.65
C SER A 149 7.07 -10.49 15.50
N ASN A 150 6.66 -9.23 15.71
CA ASN A 150 6.81 -8.15 14.73
C ASN A 150 8.25 -7.98 14.26
N ILE A 151 9.23 -8.15 15.16
CA ILE A 151 10.67 -8.04 14.83
C ILE A 151 11.08 -9.15 13.86
N LYS A 152 10.64 -10.40 14.07
CA LYS A 152 10.93 -11.51 13.16
C LYS A 152 10.28 -11.28 11.81
N VAL A 153 9.03 -10.82 11.80
CA VAL A 153 8.30 -10.46 10.59
C VAL A 153 9.01 -9.39 9.81
N ALA A 154 9.37 -8.27 10.43
CA ALA A 154 10.08 -7.18 9.79
C ALA A 154 11.42 -7.64 9.19
N ARG A 155 12.17 -8.47 9.92
CA ARG A 155 13.45 -9.03 9.43
C ARG A 155 13.25 -9.98 8.25
N LYS A 156 12.25 -10.85 8.31
CA LYS A 156 11.96 -11.84 7.27
C LYS A 156 11.52 -11.19 5.97
N PHE A 157 10.57 -10.25 6.05
CA PHE A 157 10.00 -9.59 4.89
C PHE A 157 10.78 -8.34 4.46
N LYS A 158 11.79 -7.93 5.25
CA LYS A 158 12.56 -6.70 5.01
C LYS A 158 11.64 -5.49 4.85
N VAL A 159 10.63 -5.41 5.69
CA VAL A 159 9.70 -4.29 5.72
C VAL A 159 10.02 -3.35 6.87
N LYS A 160 9.72 -2.07 6.71
CA LYS A 160 9.80 -1.06 7.76
C LYS A 160 8.45 -1.00 8.45
N ILE A 161 8.44 -1.17 9.78
CA ILE A 161 7.25 -0.99 10.62
C ILE A 161 7.35 0.41 11.22
N GLU A 162 6.34 1.24 10.97
CA GLU A 162 6.21 2.57 11.55
C GLU A 162 4.90 2.59 12.34
N GLU A 163 5.01 2.85 13.65
CA GLU A 163 3.87 2.97 14.58
C GLU A 163 3.26 4.37 14.53
#